data_901c22e2d076ba53dbce184bf48d2f07
#
_entry.id   901c22e2d076ba53dbce184bf48d2f07
#
_cell.length_a   1.000
_cell.length_b   1.000
_cell.length_c   1.000
_cell.angle_alpha   90.00
_cell.angle_beta   90.00
_cell.angle_gamma   90.00
#
_symmetry.space_group_name_H-M   'P 1'
#
loop_
_entity.id
_entity.type
_entity.pdbx_description
1 polymer ?
#
loop_
_entity_poly.entity_id
_entity_poly.type
_entity_poly.pdbx_seq_one_letter_code
_entity_poly.pdbx_strand_id
1 'polypeptide(L)'
;MAILPSINDNERKRELTDKQQAFLTHLVETQGDAKEAAQLAGYSSHYHHVVKTLKSEILELTQEVLANSAPKAAFKLVEIMESKRPIVQANNKLAAAQTLLDRVGVGKIDRVDVNHNVNTGGIFLMPDKKPIEGEYEEIDNA
;
A
#
# COMPACT_ATOMS: atom_id res chain seq x y z
N MET A 1 21.14 30.61 2.38
CA MET A 1 21.34 29.17 2.64
C MET A 1 20.19 28.70 3.48
N ALA A 2 19.27 27.98 2.87
CA ALA A 2 18.18 27.36 3.59
C ALA A 2 18.71 26.09 4.28
N ILE A 3 18.74 26.12 5.60
CA ILE A 3 19.05 24.94 6.42
C ILE A 3 17.81 24.06 6.35
N LEU A 4 17.89 22.97 5.60
CA LEU A 4 16.88 21.92 5.64
C LEU A 4 16.82 21.37 7.07
N PRO A 5 15.63 21.28 7.69
CA PRO A 5 15.51 20.63 8.97
C PRO A 5 15.98 19.18 8.81
N SER A 6 16.98 18.82 9.61
CA SER A 6 17.39 17.44 9.79
C SER A 6 16.14 16.67 10.26
N ILE A 7 15.61 15.81 9.39
CA ILE A 7 14.62 14.83 9.78
C ILE A 7 15.34 13.86 10.70
N ASN A 8 15.25 14.15 11.98
CA ASN A 8 15.68 13.26 13.02
C ASN A 8 14.63 12.15 13.13
N ASP A 9 14.68 11.18 12.22
CA ASP A 9 13.95 9.92 12.31
C ASP A 9 14.53 9.04 13.43
N ASN A 10 14.64 9.65 14.60
CA ASN A 10 14.79 8.92 15.83
C ASN A 10 13.39 8.68 16.41
N GLU A 11 12.53 7.99 15.65
CA GLU A 11 11.41 7.29 16.25
C GLU A 11 12.02 6.34 17.29
N ARG A 12 11.95 6.75 18.55
CA ARG A 12 12.38 5.92 19.67
C ARG A 12 11.58 4.62 19.57
N LYS A 13 12.22 3.57 19.02
CA LYS A 13 11.65 2.24 18.98
C LYS A 13 11.18 1.93 20.40
N ARG A 14 9.89 1.73 20.55
CA ARG A 14 9.27 1.40 21.82
C ARG A 14 9.98 0.16 22.38
N GLU A 15 10.46 0.24 23.60
CA GLU A 15 11.04 -0.92 24.27
C GLU A 15 9.93 -1.97 24.49
N LEU A 16 10.11 -3.13 23.88
CA LEU A 16 9.19 -4.25 23.99
C LEU A 16 9.52 -5.04 25.24
N THR A 17 8.50 -5.51 25.93
CA THR A 17 8.67 -6.45 27.04
C THR A 17 9.10 -7.82 26.51
N ASP A 18 9.76 -8.63 27.34
CA ASP A 18 10.21 -9.98 26.97
C ASP A 18 9.07 -10.85 26.39
N LYS A 19 7.86 -10.74 26.97
CA LYS A 19 6.67 -11.43 26.46
C LYS A 19 6.22 -10.93 25.07
N GLN A 20 6.37 -9.64 24.81
CA GLN A 20 6.03 -9.06 23.51
C GLN A 20 7.03 -9.49 22.44
N GLN A 21 8.31 -9.54 22.79
CA GLN A 21 9.34 -10.05 21.89
C GLN A 21 9.13 -11.55 21.61
N ALA A 22 8.85 -12.35 22.64
CA ALA A 22 8.54 -13.76 22.49
C ALA A 22 7.32 -13.98 21.58
N PHE A 23 6.27 -13.15 21.73
CA PHE A 23 5.10 -13.21 20.86
C PHE A 23 5.44 -12.97 19.39
N LEU A 24 6.24 -11.96 19.08
CA LEU A 24 6.65 -11.68 17.69
C LEU A 24 7.51 -12.80 17.11
N THR A 25 8.40 -13.38 17.89
CA THR A 25 9.21 -14.54 17.48
C THR A 25 8.32 -15.74 17.17
N HIS A 26 7.42 -16.09 18.07
CA HIS A 26 6.50 -17.21 17.87
C HIS A 26 5.51 -16.96 16.75
N LEU A 27 5.17 -15.69 16.44
CA LEU A 27 4.29 -15.36 15.31
C LEU A 27 4.93 -15.76 13.97
N VAL A 28 6.24 -15.64 13.84
CA VAL A 28 6.96 -16.11 12.65
C VAL A 28 7.05 -17.64 12.63
N GLU A 29 7.35 -18.27 13.76
CA GLU A 29 7.47 -19.73 13.89
C GLU A 29 6.15 -20.45 13.61
N THR A 30 5.03 -19.88 14.05
CA THR A 30 3.67 -20.41 13.81
C THR A 30 3.08 -19.98 12.48
N GLN A 31 3.88 -19.37 11.59
CA GLN A 31 3.44 -18.91 10.27
C GLN A 31 2.23 -17.94 10.30
N GLY A 32 2.16 -17.13 11.35
CA GLY A 32 1.14 -16.10 11.51
C GLY A 32 -0.06 -16.50 12.37
N ASP A 33 -0.05 -17.66 13.01
CA ASP A 33 -1.10 -18.01 13.99
C ASP A 33 -0.93 -17.22 15.28
N ALA A 34 -1.67 -16.10 15.37
CA ALA A 34 -1.58 -15.20 16.52
C ALA A 34 -2.09 -15.82 17.83
N LYS A 35 -3.01 -16.80 17.75
CA LYS A 35 -3.53 -17.48 18.94
C LYS A 35 -2.48 -18.41 19.52
N GLU A 36 -1.88 -19.24 18.68
CA GLU A 36 -0.83 -20.16 19.08
C GLU A 36 0.43 -19.40 19.55
N ALA A 37 0.84 -18.37 18.82
CA ALA A 37 1.97 -17.52 19.20
C ALA A 37 1.77 -16.85 20.56
N ALA A 38 0.56 -16.38 20.87
CA ALA A 38 0.26 -15.80 22.18
C ALA A 38 0.30 -16.82 23.30
N GLN A 39 -0.16 -18.03 23.07
CA GLN A 39 -0.07 -19.13 24.05
C GLN A 39 1.39 -19.50 24.35
N LEU A 40 2.21 -19.63 23.33
CA LEU A 40 3.65 -19.91 23.46
C LEU A 40 4.39 -18.78 24.18
N ALA A 41 4.00 -17.53 23.96
CA ALA A 41 4.55 -16.38 24.66
C ALA A 41 4.03 -16.22 26.12
N GLY A 42 3.13 -17.07 26.56
CA GLY A 42 2.60 -17.07 27.93
C GLY A 42 1.44 -16.08 28.16
N TYR A 43 0.68 -15.74 27.10
CA TYR A 43 -0.57 -14.99 27.23
C TYR A 43 -1.75 -15.96 27.38
N SER A 44 -2.58 -15.77 28.39
CA SER A 44 -3.60 -16.77 28.77
C SER A 44 -4.89 -16.72 27.94
N SER A 45 -5.39 -15.56 27.49
CA SER A 45 -6.68 -15.52 26.81
C SER A 45 -6.97 -14.31 25.92
N HIS A 46 -6.21 -13.25 26.01
CA HIS A 46 -6.53 -11.98 25.32
C HIS A 46 -5.57 -11.66 24.16
N TYR A 47 -5.32 -12.65 23.29
CA TYR A 47 -4.40 -12.46 22.16
C TYR A 47 -4.81 -11.32 21.22
N HIS A 48 -6.09 -11.04 21.05
CA HIS A 48 -6.57 -9.90 20.26
C HIS A 48 -6.08 -8.55 20.79
N HIS A 49 -5.97 -8.42 22.13
CA HIS A 49 -5.42 -7.22 22.73
C HIS A 49 -3.92 -7.08 22.44
N VAL A 50 -3.19 -8.19 22.50
CA VAL A 50 -1.76 -8.22 22.18
C VAL A 50 -1.53 -7.83 20.72
N VAL A 51 -2.28 -8.39 19.80
CA VAL A 51 -2.23 -8.04 18.36
C VAL A 51 -2.53 -6.55 18.14
N LYS A 52 -3.56 -6.02 18.81
CA LYS A 52 -3.90 -4.60 18.71
C LYS A 52 -2.79 -3.70 19.25
N THR A 53 -2.16 -4.10 20.35
CA THR A 53 -1.08 -3.32 21.00
C THR A 53 0.20 -3.34 20.17
N LEU A 54 0.50 -4.45 19.49
CA LEU A 54 1.72 -4.67 18.70
C LEU A 54 1.49 -4.50 17.19
N LYS A 55 0.46 -3.75 16.80
CA LYS A 55 0.09 -3.61 15.39
C LYS A 55 1.23 -3.06 14.52
N SER A 56 1.97 -2.06 15.00
CA SER A 56 3.10 -1.45 14.29
C SER A 56 4.24 -2.44 14.12
N GLU A 57 4.58 -3.15 15.19
CA GLU A 57 5.66 -4.14 15.21
C GLU A 57 5.33 -5.35 14.33
N ILE A 58 4.07 -5.78 14.31
CA ILE A 58 3.60 -6.84 13.41
C ILE A 58 3.70 -6.41 11.94
N LEU A 59 3.38 -5.15 11.62
CA LEU A 59 3.53 -4.62 10.26
C LEU A 59 4.99 -4.57 9.83
N GLU A 60 5.89 -4.09 10.70
CA GLU A 60 7.34 -4.10 10.44
C GLU A 60 7.84 -5.52 10.18
N LEU A 61 7.47 -6.46 11.05
CA LEU A 61 7.81 -7.88 10.91
C LEU A 61 7.28 -8.47 9.59
N THR A 62 6.06 -8.13 9.21
CA THR A 62 5.46 -8.59 7.95
C THR A 62 6.24 -8.06 6.74
N GLN A 63 6.66 -6.79 6.76
CA GLN A 63 7.49 -6.21 5.72
C GLN A 63 8.85 -6.90 5.63
N GLU A 64 9.46 -7.23 6.75
CA GLU A 64 10.73 -7.96 6.80
C GLU A 64 10.59 -9.37 6.22
N VAL A 65 9.53 -10.10 6.57
CA VAL A 65 9.23 -11.43 6.01
C VAL A 65 9.04 -11.36 4.49
N LEU A 66 8.32 -10.34 3.99
CA LEU A 66 8.15 -10.13 2.56
C LEU A 66 9.48 -9.83 1.86
N ALA A 67 10.31 -8.94 2.43
CA ALA A 67 11.61 -8.59 1.91
C ALA A 67 12.54 -9.82 1.84
N ASN A 68 12.57 -10.62 2.89
CA ASN A 68 13.34 -11.87 2.96
C ASN A 68 12.85 -12.93 1.95
N SER A 69 11.58 -12.89 1.58
CA SER A 69 10.97 -13.81 0.62
C SER A 69 11.12 -13.36 -0.84
N ALA A 70 11.43 -12.09 -1.08
CA ALA A 70 11.52 -11.51 -2.43
C ALA A 70 12.55 -12.22 -3.35
N PRO A 71 13.77 -12.55 -2.89
CA PRO A 71 14.73 -13.29 -3.72
C PRO A 71 14.19 -14.66 -4.16
N LYS A 72 13.49 -15.37 -3.26
CA LYS A 72 12.86 -16.66 -3.58
C LYS A 72 11.77 -16.52 -4.64
N ALA A 73 10.97 -15.44 -4.58
CA ALA A 73 9.97 -15.14 -5.60
C ALA A 73 10.62 -14.85 -6.96
N ALA A 74 11.70 -14.08 -7.00
CA ALA A 74 12.44 -13.78 -8.22
C ALA A 74 13.00 -15.06 -8.87
N PHE A 75 13.64 -15.93 -8.09
CA PHE A 75 14.13 -17.22 -8.60
C PHE A 75 13.00 -18.11 -9.12
N LYS A 76 11.83 -18.06 -8.48
CA LYS A 76 10.66 -18.82 -8.92
C LYS A 76 10.13 -18.33 -10.26
N LEU A 77 10.21 -17.03 -10.55
CA LEU A 77 9.87 -16.48 -11.87
C LEU A 77 10.83 -16.99 -12.93
N VAL A 78 12.13 -16.97 -12.66
CA VAL A 78 13.16 -17.50 -13.58
C VAL A 78 12.94 -18.98 -13.84
N GLU A 79 12.70 -19.79 -12.82
CA GLU A 79 12.39 -21.22 -12.96
C GLU A 79 11.18 -21.48 -13.86
N ILE A 80 10.12 -20.68 -13.70
CA ILE A 80 8.92 -20.79 -14.54
C ILE A 80 9.23 -20.43 -16.01
N MET A 81 10.05 -19.38 -16.22
CA MET A 81 10.44 -18.95 -17.56
C MET A 81 11.32 -19.99 -18.28
N GLU A 82 12.22 -20.65 -17.57
CA GLU A 82 13.16 -21.61 -18.11
C GLU A 82 12.59 -23.02 -18.25
N SER A 83 11.43 -23.28 -17.66
CA SER A 83 10.85 -24.62 -17.63
C SER A 83 10.38 -25.07 -19.00
N LYS A 84 10.96 -26.17 -19.49
CA LYS A 84 10.54 -26.85 -20.71
C LYS A 84 9.36 -27.79 -20.52
N ARG A 85 8.96 -28.05 -19.28
CA ARG A 85 7.83 -28.92 -18.92
C ARG A 85 6.67 -28.11 -18.39
N PRO A 86 5.42 -28.51 -18.63
CA PRO A 86 4.26 -27.84 -18.08
C PRO A 86 4.31 -27.90 -16.55
N ILE A 87 4.26 -26.72 -15.93
CA ILE A 87 4.22 -26.58 -14.47
C ILE A 87 2.75 -26.51 -14.02
N VAL A 88 2.37 -27.38 -13.12
CA VAL A 88 1.03 -27.36 -12.52
C VAL A 88 0.82 -26.01 -11.81
N GLN A 89 -0.29 -25.33 -12.13
CA GLN A 89 -0.64 -24.02 -11.58
C GLN A 89 0.42 -22.93 -11.84
N ALA A 90 1.11 -22.97 -12.98
CA ALA A 90 2.14 -22.00 -13.33
C ALA A 90 1.61 -20.54 -13.22
N ASN A 91 0.40 -20.27 -13.72
CA ASN A 91 -0.20 -18.94 -13.67
C ASN A 91 -0.44 -18.45 -12.22
N ASN A 92 -0.88 -19.33 -11.33
CA ASN A 92 -1.10 -18.99 -9.94
C ASN A 92 0.22 -18.70 -9.20
N LYS A 93 1.25 -19.50 -9.48
CA LYS A 93 2.61 -19.29 -8.93
C LYS A 93 3.23 -18.01 -9.47
N LEU A 94 3.04 -17.72 -10.75
CA LEU A 94 3.49 -16.48 -11.38
C LEU A 94 2.82 -15.26 -10.75
N ALA A 95 1.49 -15.28 -10.64
CA ALA A 95 0.73 -14.20 -10.04
C ALA A 95 1.12 -13.96 -8.56
N ALA A 96 1.31 -15.02 -7.79
CA ALA A 96 1.73 -14.92 -6.40
C ALA A 96 3.14 -14.30 -6.28
N ALA A 97 4.10 -14.73 -7.11
CA ALA A 97 5.45 -14.20 -7.09
C ALA A 97 5.49 -12.72 -7.53
N GLN A 98 4.75 -12.36 -8.58
CA GLN A 98 4.61 -10.97 -9.02
C GLN A 98 4.01 -10.09 -7.93
N THR A 99 2.92 -10.53 -7.30
CA THR A 99 2.26 -9.78 -6.22
C THR A 99 3.20 -9.55 -5.04
N LEU A 100 4.02 -10.54 -4.70
CA LEU A 100 5.00 -10.41 -3.63
C LEU A 100 6.08 -9.38 -3.98
N LEU A 101 6.64 -9.44 -5.20
CA LEU A 101 7.65 -8.50 -5.67
C LEU A 101 7.11 -7.07 -5.76
N ASP A 102 5.86 -6.88 -6.21
CA ASP A 102 5.20 -5.58 -6.24
C ASP A 102 5.08 -4.96 -4.83
N ARG A 103 4.76 -5.76 -3.83
CA ARG A 103 4.66 -5.31 -2.44
C ARG A 103 6.01 -4.92 -1.84
N VAL A 104 7.08 -5.50 -2.31
CA VAL A 104 8.46 -5.18 -1.88
C VAL A 104 9.03 -3.99 -2.68
N GLY A 105 8.30 -3.50 -3.68
CA GLY A 105 8.73 -2.36 -4.50
C GLY A 105 9.65 -2.73 -5.68
N VAL A 106 9.72 -4.00 -6.04
CA VAL A 106 10.47 -4.50 -7.21
C VAL A 106 9.53 -4.79 -8.38
N GLY A 107 8.34 -4.23 -8.36
CA GLY A 107 7.33 -4.44 -9.39
C GLY A 107 7.53 -3.57 -10.63
N LYS A 108 6.63 -3.78 -11.60
CA LYS A 108 6.54 -2.95 -12.79
C LYS A 108 6.23 -1.51 -12.38
N ILE A 109 7.12 -0.58 -12.72
CA ILE A 109 6.87 0.84 -12.55
C ILE A 109 5.98 1.28 -13.72
N ASP A 110 4.67 1.36 -13.51
CA ASP A 110 3.78 2.05 -14.43
C ASP A 110 4.05 3.56 -14.28
N ARG A 111 4.92 4.10 -15.13
CA ARG A 111 5.11 5.54 -15.23
C ARG A 111 3.83 6.10 -15.85
N VAL A 112 2.93 6.55 -15.02
CA VAL A 112 1.85 7.43 -15.43
C VAL A 112 2.49 8.81 -15.61
N ASP A 113 2.92 9.13 -16.82
CA ASP A 113 3.26 10.50 -17.18
C ASP A 113 1.95 11.31 -17.16
N VAL A 114 1.61 11.79 -15.98
CA VAL A 114 0.54 12.77 -15.83
C VAL A 114 1.09 14.09 -16.38
N ASN A 115 0.97 14.27 -17.70
CA ASN A 115 1.23 15.52 -18.34
C ASN A 115 0.13 16.49 -17.88
N HIS A 116 0.31 17.10 -16.73
CA HIS A 116 -0.44 18.28 -16.36
C HIS A 116 0.01 19.42 -17.28
N ASN A 117 -0.55 19.47 -18.48
CA ASN A 117 -0.61 20.69 -19.25
C ASN A 117 -1.52 21.64 -18.48
N VAL A 118 -0.97 22.27 -17.45
CA VAL A 118 -1.58 23.43 -16.83
C VAL A 118 -1.43 24.53 -17.87
N ASN A 119 -2.40 24.60 -18.77
CA ASN A 119 -2.57 25.73 -19.66
C ASN A 119 -3.01 26.91 -18.78
N THR A 120 -2.06 27.52 -18.09
CA THR A 120 -2.21 28.77 -17.36
C THR A 120 -2.40 29.87 -18.39
N GLY A 121 -3.62 30.05 -18.89
CA GLY A 121 -3.89 31.09 -19.85
C GLY A 121 -5.23 31.00 -20.55
N GLY A 122 -6.13 30.18 -20.10
CA GLY A 122 -7.51 30.27 -20.53
C GLY A 122 -8.18 31.50 -19.93
N ILE A 123 -8.04 32.68 -20.56
CA ILE A 123 -8.93 33.80 -20.29
C ILE A 123 -10.31 33.36 -20.76
N PHE A 124 -11.19 33.04 -19.80
CA PHE A 124 -12.58 32.78 -20.08
C PHE A 124 -13.23 34.14 -20.42
N LEU A 125 -13.23 34.51 -21.72
CA LEU A 125 -14.02 35.63 -22.19
C LEU A 125 -15.47 35.19 -22.13
N MET A 126 -16.20 35.64 -21.12
CA MET A 126 -17.65 35.54 -21.14
C MET A 126 -18.17 36.38 -22.31
N PRO A 127 -19.01 35.82 -23.17
CA PRO A 127 -19.67 36.60 -24.18
C PRO A 127 -20.52 37.68 -23.53
N ASP A 128 -20.39 38.89 -24.00
CA ASP A 128 -21.21 40.02 -23.55
C ASP A 128 -22.69 39.66 -23.67
N LYS A 129 -23.40 39.79 -22.53
CA LYS A 129 -24.85 39.66 -22.53
C LYS A 129 -25.44 40.78 -23.42
N LYS A 130 -25.80 40.43 -24.64
CA LYS A 130 -26.65 41.32 -25.44
C LYS A 130 -28.01 41.36 -24.75
N PRO A 131 -28.54 42.57 -24.43
CA PRO A 131 -29.90 42.66 -23.95
C PRO A 131 -30.83 42.15 -25.06
N ILE A 132 -31.70 41.22 -24.71
CA ILE A 132 -32.76 40.77 -25.57
C ILE A 132 -33.79 41.91 -25.57
N GLU A 133 -33.82 42.70 -26.63
CA GLU A 133 -34.93 43.60 -26.87
C GLU A 133 -36.15 42.76 -27.27
N GLY A 134 -36.97 42.42 -26.26
CA GLY A 134 -38.26 41.81 -26.47
C GLY A 134 -39.27 42.94 -26.73
N GLU A 135 -39.81 43.00 -27.94
CA GLU A 135 -41.05 43.73 -28.16
C GLU A 135 -42.15 43.01 -27.39
N TYR A 136 -42.72 43.72 -26.41
CA TYR A 136 -43.93 43.26 -25.71
C TYR A 136 -45.11 43.80 -26.49
N GLU A 137 -45.83 42.95 -27.20
CA GLU A 137 -47.17 43.31 -27.69
C GLU A 137 -48.10 43.40 -26.48
N GLU A 138 -48.57 44.59 -26.15
CA GLU A 138 -49.68 44.79 -25.22
C GLU A 138 -50.91 44.16 -25.83
N ILE A 139 -51.41 43.09 -25.22
CA ILE A 139 -52.70 42.51 -25.51
C ILE A 139 -53.71 43.35 -24.79
N ASP A 140 -54.32 44.26 -25.54
CA ASP A 140 -55.51 45.02 -25.06
C ASP A 140 -56.67 44.04 -24.88
N ASN A 141 -57.01 43.77 -23.63
CA ASN A 141 -58.23 43.07 -23.25
C ASN A 141 -59.37 44.12 -23.16
N ALA A 142 -60.10 44.21 -24.21
CA ALA A 142 -61.44 44.82 -24.20
C ALA A 142 -62.50 43.80 -23.76
#